data_0bcdc999a95e443f2be3ca1966a7aff1
#
_entry.id   0bcdc999a95e443f2be3ca1966a7aff1
#
_cell.length_a   1.000
_cell.length_b   1.000
_cell.length_c   1.000
_cell.angle_alpha   90.00
_cell.angle_beta   90.00
_cell.angle_gamma   90.00
#
_symmetry.space_group_name_H-M   'P 1'
#
loop_
_entity.id
_entity.type
_entity.pdbx_description
1 polymer ?
#
loop_
_entity_poly.entity_id
_entity_poly.type
_entity_poly.pdbx_seq_one_letter_code
_entity_poly.pdbx_strand_id
1 'polypeptide(L)'
;MLQNAKKTVPSTRDALIQSLNEDLAREYQAVIASVVYSQVLKGAEYMNIAQELEKLAAQELQHALTIAKQVDHLGGTPIVQPKPVQVTDANKAMLRADLVPTVIDRH
;
A
#
# COMPACT_ATOMS: atom_id res chain seq x y z
N MET A 1 30.20 -4.24 22.86
CA MET A 1 29.08 -4.61 23.74
C MET A 1 28.04 -3.54 23.82
N LEU A 2 28.38 -2.37 24.32
CA LEU A 2 27.43 -1.27 24.40
C LEU A 2 26.98 -0.82 23.02
N GLN A 3 27.87 -0.89 22.05
CA GLN A 3 27.53 -0.52 20.70
C GLN A 3 26.51 -1.46 20.08
N ASN A 4 26.59 -2.76 20.41
CA ASN A 4 25.61 -3.72 19.92
C ASN A 4 24.22 -3.45 20.50
N ALA A 5 24.18 -3.09 21.79
CA ALA A 5 22.92 -2.74 22.41
C ALA A 5 22.29 -1.52 21.74
N LYS A 6 23.10 -0.52 21.41
CA LYS A 6 22.60 0.68 20.72
C LYS A 6 22.12 0.37 19.32
N LYS A 7 22.76 -0.59 18.64
CA LYS A 7 22.35 -0.99 17.29
C LYS A 7 21.07 -1.81 17.30
N THR A 8 20.84 -2.58 18.36
CA THR A 8 19.69 -3.46 18.44
C THR A 8 18.46 -2.78 19.03
N VAL A 9 18.63 -1.62 19.66
CA VAL A 9 17.53 -0.87 20.27
C VAL A 9 17.49 0.52 19.64
N PRO A 10 16.76 0.67 18.52
CA PRO A 10 16.65 1.98 17.90
C PRO A 10 15.93 2.97 18.82
N SER A 11 16.17 4.26 18.62
CA SER A 11 15.44 5.29 19.32
C SER A 11 13.95 5.20 18.97
N THR A 12 13.11 5.78 19.82
CA THR A 12 11.67 5.83 19.56
C THR A 12 11.38 6.48 18.21
N ARG A 13 12.10 7.55 17.90
CA ARG A 13 11.97 8.24 16.64
C ARG A 13 12.34 7.34 15.47
N ASP A 14 13.46 6.64 15.56
CA ASP A 14 13.92 5.73 14.53
C ASP A 14 12.96 4.56 14.33
N ALA A 15 12.44 4.02 15.42
CA ALA A 15 11.46 2.95 15.36
C ALA A 15 10.18 3.41 14.67
N LEU A 16 9.74 4.64 14.94
CA LEU A 16 8.56 5.21 14.31
C LEU A 16 8.78 5.43 12.82
N ILE A 17 9.94 5.97 12.44
CA ILE A 17 10.28 6.16 11.02
C ILE A 17 10.26 4.81 10.30
N GLN A 18 10.85 3.78 10.88
CA GLN A 18 10.88 2.46 10.29
C GLN A 18 9.46 1.91 10.10
N SER A 19 8.63 2.05 11.12
CA SER A 19 7.25 1.57 11.09
C SER A 19 6.44 2.31 10.02
N LEU A 20 6.59 3.63 9.93
CA LEU A 20 5.91 4.44 8.91
C LEU A 20 6.38 4.06 7.51
N ASN A 21 7.66 3.80 7.33
CA ASN A 21 8.16 3.38 6.03
C ASN A 21 7.66 2.00 5.62
N GLU A 22 7.45 1.10 6.56
CA GLU A 22 6.81 -0.17 6.25
C GLU A 22 5.37 0.02 5.81
N ASP A 23 4.64 0.90 6.48
CA ASP A 23 3.29 1.24 6.09
C ASP A 23 3.27 1.90 4.72
N LEU A 24 4.23 2.79 4.44
CA LEU A 24 4.35 3.45 3.15
C LEU A 24 4.59 2.44 2.03
N ALA A 25 5.46 1.46 2.27
CA ALA A 25 5.72 0.41 1.28
C ALA A 25 4.45 -0.39 0.97
N ARG A 26 3.62 -0.64 1.98
CA ARG A 26 2.33 -1.32 1.80
C ARG A 26 1.33 -0.44 1.05
N GLU A 27 1.32 0.86 1.32
CA GLU A 27 0.46 1.77 0.57
C GLU A 27 0.86 1.85 -0.91
N TYR A 28 2.16 1.87 -1.21
CA TYR A 28 2.61 1.80 -2.59
C TYR A 28 2.17 0.50 -3.26
N GLN A 29 2.30 -0.63 -2.55
CA GLN A 29 1.83 -1.92 -3.05
C GLN A 29 0.34 -1.85 -3.40
N ALA A 30 -0.46 -1.27 -2.52
CA ALA A 30 -1.89 -1.15 -2.72
C ALA A 30 -2.23 -0.23 -3.89
N VAL A 31 -1.54 0.90 -4.02
CA VAL A 31 -1.73 1.80 -5.17
C VAL A 31 -1.44 1.07 -6.48
N ILE A 32 -0.29 0.40 -6.55
CA ILE A 32 0.12 -0.30 -7.77
C ILE A 32 -0.89 -1.40 -8.10
N ALA A 33 -1.26 -2.21 -7.12
CA ALA A 33 -2.22 -3.30 -7.34
C ALA A 33 -3.57 -2.75 -7.81
N SER A 34 -4.07 -1.70 -7.17
CA SER A 34 -5.36 -1.11 -7.53
C SER A 34 -5.33 -0.51 -8.93
N VAL A 35 -4.25 0.18 -9.29
CA VAL A 35 -4.09 0.73 -10.64
C VAL A 35 -4.08 -0.39 -11.68
N VAL A 36 -3.26 -1.41 -11.44
CA VAL A 36 -3.11 -2.49 -12.42
C VAL A 36 -4.41 -3.28 -12.56
N TYR A 37 -5.02 -3.69 -11.47
CA TYR A 37 -6.27 -4.45 -11.54
C TYR A 37 -7.41 -3.63 -12.13
N SER A 38 -7.44 -2.32 -11.90
CA SER A 38 -8.46 -1.47 -12.52
C SER A 38 -8.41 -1.52 -14.04
N GLN A 39 -7.24 -1.85 -14.61
CA GLN A 39 -7.04 -1.87 -16.05
C GLN A 39 -7.08 -3.27 -16.64
N VAL A 40 -6.68 -4.31 -15.90
CA VAL A 40 -6.63 -5.67 -16.44
C VAL A 40 -7.94 -6.43 -16.28
N LEU A 41 -8.86 -5.97 -15.45
CA LEU A 41 -10.18 -6.57 -15.35
C LEU A 41 -11.01 -6.12 -16.55
N LYS A 42 -11.36 -7.06 -17.41
CA LYS A 42 -12.08 -6.80 -18.66
C LYS A 42 -13.46 -7.42 -18.63
N GLY A 43 -14.37 -6.83 -19.41
CA GLY A 43 -15.73 -7.32 -19.54
C GLY A 43 -16.71 -6.55 -18.66
N ALA A 44 -17.99 -6.58 -19.07
CA ALA A 44 -19.03 -5.83 -18.40
C ALA A 44 -19.20 -6.24 -16.92
N GLU A 45 -18.93 -7.51 -16.62
CA GLU A 45 -19.07 -8.02 -15.27
C GLU A 45 -18.06 -7.44 -14.27
N TYR A 46 -16.95 -6.86 -14.78
CA TYR A 46 -15.92 -6.27 -13.95
C TYR A 46 -15.94 -4.74 -13.94
N MET A 47 -16.84 -4.13 -14.71
CA MET A 47 -16.78 -2.67 -14.92
C MET A 47 -16.90 -1.89 -13.61
N ASN A 48 -17.85 -2.26 -12.75
CA ASN A 48 -18.04 -1.57 -11.48
C ASN A 48 -16.85 -1.74 -10.55
N ILE A 49 -16.26 -2.95 -10.56
CA ILE A 49 -15.09 -3.25 -9.73
C ILE A 49 -13.90 -2.43 -10.19
N ALA A 50 -13.69 -2.36 -11.50
CA ALA A 50 -12.59 -1.58 -12.07
C ALA A 50 -12.69 -0.11 -11.67
N GLN A 51 -13.89 0.46 -11.72
CA GLN A 51 -14.11 1.86 -11.34
C GLN A 51 -13.85 2.08 -9.85
N GLU A 52 -14.27 1.15 -9.00
CA GLU A 52 -14.00 1.25 -7.56
C GLU A 52 -12.51 1.15 -7.27
N LEU A 53 -11.79 0.32 -8.02
CA LEU A 53 -10.34 0.21 -7.86
C LEU A 53 -9.62 1.49 -8.27
N GLU A 54 -10.10 2.20 -9.28
CA GLU A 54 -9.54 3.50 -9.64
C GLU A 54 -9.69 4.50 -8.50
N LYS A 55 -10.86 4.54 -7.88
CA LYS A 55 -11.10 5.42 -6.73
C LYS A 55 -10.22 5.03 -5.54
N LEU A 56 -10.10 3.74 -5.30
CA LEU A 56 -9.27 3.23 -4.22
C LEU A 56 -7.81 3.60 -4.42
N ALA A 57 -7.31 3.50 -5.66
CA ALA A 57 -5.95 3.90 -5.98
C ALA A 57 -5.68 5.36 -5.61
N ALA A 58 -6.63 6.24 -5.93
CA ALA A 58 -6.51 7.66 -5.61
C ALA A 58 -6.46 7.88 -4.09
N GLN A 59 -7.29 7.18 -3.33
CA GLN A 59 -7.30 7.28 -1.87
C GLN A 59 -6.00 6.76 -1.27
N GLU A 60 -5.51 5.63 -1.77
CA GLU A 60 -4.27 5.04 -1.27
C GLU A 60 -3.07 5.92 -1.59
N LEU A 61 -3.09 6.62 -2.71
CA LEU A 61 -2.04 7.60 -3.03
C LEU A 61 -2.04 8.75 -2.01
N GLN A 62 -3.22 9.22 -1.61
CA GLN A 62 -3.32 10.25 -0.58
C GLN A 62 -2.78 9.76 0.77
N HIS A 63 -3.06 8.51 1.13
CA HIS A 63 -2.49 7.91 2.34
C HIS A 63 -0.97 7.85 2.25
N ALA A 64 -0.44 7.44 1.10
CA ALA A 64 1.00 7.38 0.89
C ALA A 64 1.64 8.75 1.07
N LEU A 65 1.05 9.79 0.50
CA LEU A 65 1.55 11.16 0.65
C LEU A 65 1.57 11.60 2.12
N THR A 66 0.51 11.28 2.85
CA THR A 66 0.41 11.62 4.27
C THR A 66 1.51 10.94 5.07
N ILE A 67 1.72 9.65 4.84
CA ILE A 67 2.76 8.88 5.54
C ILE A 67 4.15 9.43 5.18
N ALA A 68 4.39 9.69 3.90
CA ALA A 68 5.67 10.24 3.45
C ALA A 68 5.98 11.57 4.11
N LYS A 69 4.98 12.45 4.25
CA LYS A 69 5.15 13.72 4.94
C LYS A 69 5.51 13.52 6.41
N GLN A 70 4.90 12.54 7.06
CA GLN A 70 5.22 12.25 8.46
C GLN A 70 6.65 11.76 8.61
N VAL A 71 7.12 10.90 7.70
CA VAL A 71 8.50 10.42 7.71
C VAL A 71 9.46 11.60 7.56
N ASP A 72 9.18 12.50 6.61
CA ASP A 72 10.00 13.68 6.37
C ASP A 72 10.04 14.58 7.61
N HIS A 73 8.90 14.84 8.23
CA HIS A 73 8.82 15.65 9.45
C HIS A 73 9.66 15.09 10.59
N LEU A 74 9.77 13.76 10.67
CA LEU A 74 10.58 13.11 11.68
C LEU A 74 12.07 13.10 11.34
N GLY A 75 12.44 13.64 10.17
CA GLY A 75 13.83 13.70 9.74
C GLY A 75 14.30 12.44 9.04
N GLY A 76 13.37 11.53 8.70
CA GLY A 76 13.70 10.33 7.93
C GLY A 76 13.55 10.56 6.45
N THR A 77 13.86 9.54 5.68
CA THR A 77 13.68 9.55 4.23
C THR A 77 12.57 8.58 3.87
N PRO A 78 11.51 9.03 3.17
CA PRO A 78 10.47 8.12 2.73
C PRO A 78 11.04 7.01 1.86
N ILE A 79 10.57 5.79 2.09
CA ILE A 79 11.02 4.63 1.33
C ILE A 79 10.59 4.77 -0.13
N VAL A 80 11.40 4.20 -1.05
CA VAL A 80 11.12 4.28 -2.48
C VAL A 80 10.65 2.96 -3.08
N GLN A 81 10.68 1.88 -2.31
CA GLN A 81 10.30 0.56 -2.80
C GLN A 81 8.98 0.10 -2.21
N PRO A 82 8.02 -0.28 -3.06
CA PRO A 82 6.78 -0.91 -2.56
C PRO A 82 7.05 -2.34 -2.09
N LYS A 83 6.12 -2.89 -1.34
CA LYS A 83 6.06 -4.33 -1.15
C LYS A 83 5.73 -4.98 -2.50
N PRO A 84 6.17 -6.23 -2.73
CA PRO A 84 5.96 -6.89 -4.02
C PRO A 84 4.48 -6.97 -4.41
N VAL A 85 4.20 -6.73 -5.69
CA VAL A 85 2.86 -6.82 -6.25
C VAL A 85 2.83 -7.93 -7.28
N GLN A 86 1.82 -8.79 -7.20
CA GLN A 86 1.62 -9.87 -8.18
C GLN A 86 0.25 -9.74 -8.80
N VAL A 87 0.21 -9.81 -10.13
CA VAL A 87 -1.02 -9.78 -10.90
C VAL A 87 -1.16 -11.11 -11.62
N THR A 88 -2.01 -11.98 -11.09
CA THR A 88 -2.22 -13.32 -11.61
C THR A 88 -3.70 -13.55 -11.87
N ASP A 89 -4.01 -14.57 -12.66
CA ASP A 89 -5.40 -14.94 -12.90
C ASP A 89 -6.07 -15.43 -11.60
N ALA A 90 -5.32 -16.11 -10.75
CA ALA A 90 -5.84 -16.54 -9.45
C ALA A 90 -6.19 -15.33 -8.57
N ASN A 91 -5.34 -14.32 -8.55
CA ASN A 91 -5.61 -13.12 -7.78
C ASN A 91 -6.81 -12.34 -8.33
N LYS A 92 -6.96 -12.31 -9.66
CA LYS A 92 -8.13 -11.68 -10.27
C LYS A 92 -9.43 -12.40 -9.91
N ALA A 93 -9.40 -13.74 -9.93
CA ALA A 93 -10.55 -14.54 -9.54
C ALA A 93 -10.91 -14.33 -8.07
N MET A 94 -9.89 -14.27 -7.20
CA MET A 94 -10.08 -14.04 -5.78
C MET A 94 -10.67 -12.66 -5.52
N LEU A 95 -10.18 -11.64 -6.22
CA LEU A 95 -10.70 -10.29 -6.12
C LEU A 95 -12.18 -10.25 -6.48
N ARG A 96 -12.55 -10.94 -7.56
CA ARG A 96 -13.94 -11.01 -7.98
C ARG A 96 -14.82 -11.72 -6.96
N ALA A 97 -14.38 -12.87 -6.47
CA ALA A 97 -15.22 -13.75 -5.65
C ALA A 97 -15.32 -13.28 -4.20
N ASP A 98 -14.17 -12.90 -3.62
CA ASP A 98 -14.06 -12.70 -2.18
C ASP A 98 -13.80 -11.26 -1.77
N LEU A 99 -13.06 -10.50 -2.59
CA LEU A 99 -12.63 -9.16 -2.21
C LEU A 99 -13.52 -8.05 -2.71
N VAL A 100 -14.41 -8.35 -3.65
CA VAL A 100 -15.31 -7.33 -4.19
C VAL A 100 -16.13 -6.64 -3.10
N PRO A 101 -16.82 -7.35 -2.21
CA PRO A 101 -17.56 -6.67 -1.16
C PRO A 101 -16.66 -5.86 -0.24
N THR A 102 -15.46 -6.38 0.05
CA THR A 102 -14.50 -5.70 0.91
C THR A 102 -14.01 -4.40 0.28
N VAL A 103 -13.74 -4.42 -1.02
CA VAL A 103 -13.30 -3.22 -1.75
C VAL A 103 -14.39 -2.16 -1.71
N ILE A 104 -15.64 -2.56 -1.95
CA ILE A 104 -16.78 -1.65 -1.94
C ILE A 104 -17.05 -1.12 -0.54
N ASP A 105 -17.00 -1.98 0.46
CA ASP A 105 -17.31 -1.62 1.84
C ASP A 105 -16.29 -0.67 2.46
N ARG A 106 -15.10 -0.60 1.93
CA ARG A 106 -14.08 0.32 2.42
C ARG A 106 -14.40 1.78 2.10
N HIS A 107 -15.29 1.99 1.21
CA HIS A 107 -15.69 3.31 0.78
C HIS A 107 -17.02 3.72 1.35
#